data_15be66a9a646c20b1af7365d525cd252
#
_entry.id   15be66a9a646c20b1af7365d525cd252
#
_cell.length_a   1.000
_cell.length_b   1.000
_cell.length_c   1.000
_cell.angle_alpha   90.00
_cell.angle_beta   90.00
_cell.angle_gamma   90.00
#
_symmetry.space_group_name_H-M   'P 1'
#
loop_
_entity.id
_entity.type
_entity.pdbx_description
1 polymer ?
#
loop_
_entity_poly.entity_id
_entity_poly.type
_entity_poly.pdbx_seq_one_letter_code
_entity_poly.pdbx_strand_id
1 'polypeptide(L)'
;LVKLKEACPDGIDVYFENVGGRVFQAVQPLLNDFARIPVCGLIAHYNDTQLSDGPDPTPKLMRDILVKRLTYRGFIVWDFAYQENEAIETLAAWIAEGKLQYREDFINGLEHAPEAFFGLLQGKNFGKLLVRLR
;
A
#
# COMPACT_ATOMS: atom_id res chain seq x y z
N LEU A 1 5.43 -3.18 14.91
CA LEU A 1 4.15 -3.02 15.60
C LEU A 1 4.17 -1.88 16.62
N VAL A 2 5.20 -1.79 17.50
CA VAL A 2 5.29 -0.75 18.54
C VAL A 2 5.18 0.65 17.94
N LYS A 3 6.05 1.02 16.98
CA LYS A 3 6.03 2.33 16.32
C LYS A 3 4.71 2.66 15.62
N LEU A 4 4.04 1.66 15.04
CA LEU A 4 2.75 1.87 14.40
C LEU A 4 1.66 2.16 15.44
N LYS A 5 1.67 1.46 16.57
CA LYS A 5 0.74 1.73 17.67
C LYS A 5 0.94 3.12 18.29
N GLU A 6 2.19 3.56 18.41
CA GLU A 6 2.53 4.91 18.88
C GLU A 6 2.06 6.00 17.91
N ALA A 7 2.16 5.72 16.59
CA ALA A 7 1.70 6.64 15.55
C ALA A 7 0.17 6.66 15.38
N CYS A 8 -0.52 5.59 15.78
CA CYS A 8 -1.97 5.45 15.68
C CYS A 8 -2.56 5.13 17.07
N PRO A 9 -2.49 6.06 18.04
CA PRO A 9 -2.94 5.81 19.41
C PRO A 9 -4.44 5.52 19.50
N ASP A 10 -5.23 6.12 18.60
CA ASP A 10 -6.69 5.98 18.53
C ASP A 10 -7.14 4.86 17.57
N GLY A 11 -6.20 4.04 17.08
CA GLY A 11 -6.47 2.99 16.11
C GLY A 11 -6.53 3.48 14.67
N ILE A 12 -7.07 2.65 13.77
CA ILE A 12 -7.09 2.89 12.33
C ILE A 12 -8.50 2.69 11.78
N ASP A 13 -9.09 3.73 11.20
CA ASP A 13 -10.43 3.70 10.59
C ASP A 13 -10.39 3.40 9.10
N VAL A 14 -9.28 3.76 8.43
CA VAL A 14 -9.07 3.49 7.00
C VAL A 14 -7.65 2.99 6.78
N TYR A 15 -7.53 1.84 6.17
CA TYR A 15 -6.24 1.29 5.75
C TYR A 15 -6.25 0.97 4.26
N PHE A 16 -5.47 1.71 3.47
CA PHE A 16 -5.28 1.44 2.06
C PHE A 16 -4.28 0.29 1.90
N GLU A 17 -4.78 -0.91 1.58
CA GLU A 17 -3.97 -2.10 1.46
C GLU A 17 -3.32 -2.19 0.07
N ASN A 18 -2.01 -2.10 0.05
CA ASN A 18 -1.19 -2.18 -1.16
C ASN A 18 0.02 -3.13 -1.00
N VAL A 19 0.23 -3.67 0.18
CA VAL A 19 1.46 -4.40 0.54
C VAL A 19 1.18 -5.86 0.90
N GLY A 20 0.25 -6.11 1.80
CA GLY A 20 0.04 -7.44 2.38
C GLY A 20 1.09 -7.84 3.43
N GLY A 21 1.24 -9.12 3.65
CA GLY A 21 2.30 -9.73 4.46
C GLY A 21 2.42 -9.12 5.87
N ARG A 22 3.65 -8.82 6.28
CA ARG A 22 3.95 -8.30 7.63
C ARG A 22 3.32 -6.94 7.92
N VAL A 23 3.13 -6.11 6.90
CA VAL A 23 2.49 -4.79 7.06
C VAL A 23 1.03 -4.99 7.43
N PHE A 24 0.29 -5.81 6.68
CA PHE A 24 -1.09 -6.14 6.99
C PHE A 24 -1.24 -6.75 8.40
N GLN A 25 -0.36 -7.70 8.75
CA GLN A 25 -0.36 -8.31 10.08
C GLN A 25 -0.14 -7.30 11.21
N ALA A 26 0.64 -6.25 10.96
CA ALA A 26 0.87 -5.17 11.94
C ALA A 26 -0.33 -4.22 12.05
N VAL A 27 -1.03 -3.96 10.95
CA VAL A 27 -2.19 -3.07 10.89
C VAL A 27 -3.44 -3.71 11.47
N GLN A 28 -3.71 -4.97 11.15
CA GLN A 28 -4.95 -5.68 11.49
C GLN A 28 -5.38 -5.56 12.96
N PRO A 29 -4.49 -5.69 13.97
CA PRO A 29 -4.88 -5.55 15.38
C PRO A 29 -5.33 -4.13 15.75
N LEU A 30 -4.89 -3.10 14.99
CA LEU A 30 -5.17 -1.70 15.26
C LEU A 30 -6.41 -1.16 14.53
N LEU A 31 -7.05 -1.98 13.69
CA LEU A 31 -8.29 -1.58 13.01
C LEU A 31 -9.41 -1.35 14.03
N ASN A 32 -10.08 -0.22 13.92
CA ASN A 32 -11.24 0.11 14.70
C ASN A 32 -12.49 -0.64 14.22
N ASP A 33 -13.57 -0.57 14.99
CA ASP A 33 -14.87 -1.04 14.54
C ASP A 33 -15.31 -0.22 13.30
N PHE A 34 -15.89 -0.92 12.31
CA PHE A 34 -16.31 -0.35 11.03
C PHE A 34 -15.17 0.20 10.15
N ALA A 35 -13.92 -0.15 10.44
CA ALA A 35 -12.80 0.25 9.60
C ALA A 35 -12.99 -0.25 8.15
N ARG A 36 -12.50 0.56 7.20
CA ARG A 36 -12.61 0.33 5.76
C ARG A 36 -11.24 0.03 5.17
N ILE A 37 -11.15 -1.04 4.43
CA ILE A 37 -9.91 -1.53 3.85
C ILE A 37 -10.07 -1.62 2.32
N PRO A 38 -9.80 -0.54 1.57
CA PRO A 38 -9.66 -0.63 0.12
C PRO A 38 -8.41 -1.45 -0.22
N VAL A 39 -8.60 -2.55 -0.97
CA VAL A 39 -7.53 -3.48 -1.34
C VAL A 39 -7.12 -3.19 -2.79
N CYS A 40 -5.97 -2.52 -2.95
CA CYS A 40 -5.39 -2.13 -4.23
C CYS A 40 -4.32 -3.12 -4.72
N GLY A 41 -3.56 -3.71 -3.81
CA GLY A 41 -2.46 -4.58 -4.18
C GLY A 41 -1.87 -5.36 -3.01
N LEU A 42 -1.01 -6.31 -3.33
CA LEU A 42 -0.38 -7.22 -2.37
C LEU A 42 1.09 -7.46 -2.78
N ILE A 43 1.88 -6.38 -2.92
CA ILE A 43 3.24 -6.46 -3.48
C ILE A 43 4.16 -7.42 -2.71
N ALA A 44 3.93 -7.63 -1.42
CA ALA A 44 4.68 -8.60 -0.61
C ALA A 44 4.54 -10.04 -1.12
N HIS A 45 3.51 -10.33 -1.93
CA HIS A 45 3.16 -11.67 -2.42
C HIS A 45 3.37 -11.84 -3.92
N TYR A 46 3.82 -10.81 -4.66
CA TYR A 46 3.95 -10.88 -6.12
C TYR A 46 5.04 -11.85 -6.61
N ASN A 47 5.98 -12.21 -5.75
CA ASN A 47 7.03 -13.19 -6.05
C ASN A 47 6.74 -14.57 -5.44
N ASP A 48 5.61 -14.75 -4.77
CA ASP A 48 5.27 -16.04 -4.17
C ASP A 48 4.90 -17.03 -5.28
N THR A 49 5.63 -18.13 -5.34
CA THR A 49 5.37 -19.24 -6.31
C THR A 49 4.46 -20.31 -5.74
N GLN A 50 4.22 -20.25 -4.43
CA GLN A 50 3.38 -21.21 -3.70
C GLN A 50 2.63 -20.46 -2.58
N LEU A 51 1.51 -21.02 -2.14
CA LEU A 51 0.86 -20.56 -0.92
C LEU A 51 1.82 -20.75 0.27
N SER A 52 1.82 -19.80 1.20
CA SER A 52 2.69 -19.90 2.38
C SER A 52 2.36 -21.15 3.19
N ASP A 53 3.38 -21.93 3.51
CA ASP A 53 3.27 -23.05 4.46
C ASP A 53 3.03 -22.47 5.87
N GLY A 54 1.98 -22.89 6.50
CA GLY A 54 1.66 -22.45 7.87
C GLY A 54 0.18 -22.60 8.21
N PRO A 55 -0.19 -22.25 9.44
CA PRO A 55 -1.59 -22.27 9.82
C PRO A 55 -2.39 -21.26 9.00
N ASP A 56 -3.56 -21.67 8.52
CA ASP A 56 -4.49 -20.83 7.75
C ASP A 56 -4.93 -19.61 8.59
N PRO A 57 -4.62 -18.36 8.18
CA PRO A 57 -5.01 -17.16 8.90
C PRO A 57 -6.47 -16.76 8.67
N THR A 58 -7.16 -17.39 7.71
CA THR A 58 -8.52 -17.03 7.28
C THR A 58 -9.53 -17.02 8.42
N PRO A 59 -9.58 -18.02 9.32
CA PRO A 59 -10.55 -18.00 10.41
C PRO A 59 -10.41 -16.79 11.32
N LYS A 60 -9.17 -16.37 11.59
CA LYS A 60 -8.90 -15.18 12.39
C LYS A 60 -9.38 -13.91 11.66
N LEU A 61 -9.07 -13.78 10.38
CA LEU A 61 -9.49 -12.67 9.56
C LEU A 61 -11.02 -12.57 9.51
N MET A 62 -11.71 -13.68 9.23
CA MET A 62 -13.18 -13.72 9.19
C MET A 62 -13.82 -13.35 10.52
N ARG A 63 -13.23 -13.78 11.63
CA ARG A 63 -13.67 -13.37 12.97
C ARG A 63 -13.51 -11.87 13.18
N ASP A 64 -12.36 -11.30 12.82
CA ASP A 64 -12.10 -9.86 12.98
C ASP A 64 -13.06 -9.04 12.12
N ILE A 65 -13.35 -9.48 10.88
CA ILE A 65 -14.35 -8.86 10.00
C ILE A 65 -15.73 -8.87 10.67
N LEU A 66 -16.16 -10.01 11.19
CA LEU A 66 -17.47 -10.15 11.83
C LEU A 66 -17.58 -9.28 13.10
N VAL A 67 -16.62 -9.40 14.02
CA VAL A 67 -16.69 -8.76 15.32
C VAL A 67 -16.56 -7.25 15.22
N LYS A 68 -15.64 -6.76 14.37
CA LYS A 68 -15.40 -5.33 14.14
C LYS A 68 -16.23 -4.75 13.00
N ARG A 69 -17.07 -5.55 12.30
CA ARG A 69 -17.90 -5.10 11.16
C ARG A 69 -17.05 -4.40 10.10
N LEU A 70 -15.86 -4.99 9.79
CA LEU A 70 -14.90 -4.42 8.84
C LEU A 70 -15.43 -4.52 7.41
N THR A 71 -15.05 -3.55 6.58
CA THR A 71 -15.35 -3.57 5.13
C THR A 71 -14.05 -3.72 4.36
N TYR A 72 -13.88 -4.84 3.68
CA TYR A 72 -12.84 -5.07 2.69
C TYR A 72 -13.42 -4.92 1.30
N ARG A 73 -12.82 -4.05 0.47
CA ARG A 73 -13.26 -3.84 -0.92
C ARG A 73 -12.07 -3.86 -1.85
N GLY A 74 -12.01 -4.87 -2.72
CA GLY A 74 -11.09 -4.90 -3.85
C GLY A 74 -11.49 -3.90 -4.91
N PHE A 75 -10.51 -3.29 -5.60
CA PHE A 75 -10.71 -2.43 -6.75
C PHE A 75 -9.47 -2.43 -7.64
N ILE A 76 -9.67 -2.05 -8.89
CA ILE A 76 -8.62 -1.77 -9.86
C ILE A 76 -8.75 -0.30 -10.26
N VAL A 77 -7.63 0.38 -10.52
CA VAL A 77 -7.64 1.82 -10.85
C VAL A 77 -8.58 2.16 -12.02
N TRP A 78 -8.73 1.24 -12.98
CA TRP A 78 -9.62 1.41 -14.13
C TRP A 78 -11.11 1.50 -13.77
N ASP A 79 -11.52 1.01 -12.60
CA ASP A 79 -12.90 1.18 -12.10
C ASP A 79 -13.23 2.67 -11.87
N PHE A 80 -12.21 3.50 -11.75
CA PHE A 80 -12.28 4.95 -11.48
C PHE A 80 -11.71 5.81 -12.63
N ALA A 81 -11.52 5.25 -13.83
CA ALA A 81 -10.92 5.97 -14.95
C ALA A 81 -11.68 7.27 -15.31
N TYR A 82 -12.99 7.31 -15.06
CA TYR A 82 -13.80 8.50 -15.28
C TYR A 82 -13.47 9.68 -14.36
N GLN A 83 -12.72 9.46 -13.27
CA GLN A 83 -12.28 10.50 -12.33
C GLN A 83 -10.80 10.91 -12.55
N GLU A 84 -10.12 10.37 -13.56
CA GLU A 84 -8.68 10.56 -13.75
C GLU A 84 -8.29 12.03 -13.85
N ASN A 85 -8.98 12.81 -14.69
CA ASN A 85 -8.68 14.23 -14.87
C ASN A 85 -8.88 15.04 -13.58
N GLU A 86 -9.99 14.82 -12.88
CA GLU A 86 -10.27 15.47 -11.60
C GLU A 86 -9.21 15.13 -10.55
N ALA A 87 -8.79 13.86 -10.48
CA ALA A 87 -7.76 13.41 -9.57
C ALA A 87 -6.40 14.08 -9.87
N ILE A 88 -6.00 14.15 -11.15
CA ILE A 88 -4.75 14.79 -11.57
C ILE A 88 -4.77 16.29 -11.21
N GLU A 89 -5.84 17.01 -11.52
CA GLU A 89 -5.97 18.42 -11.20
C GLU A 89 -5.92 18.68 -9.70
N THR A 90 -6.62 17.88 -8.91
CA THR A 90 -6.64 17.97 -7.45
C THR A 90 -5.25 17.72 -6.85
N LEU A 91 -4.58 16.66 -7.28
CA LEU A 91 -3.24 16.32 -6.80
C LEU A 91 -2.22 17.39 -7.18
N ALA A 92 -2.28 17.93 -8.41
CA ALA A 92 -1.42 19.02 -8.86
C ALA A 92 -1.61 20.28 -8.02
N ALA A 93 -2.85 20.63 -7.71
CA ALA A 93 -3.16 21.77 -6.83
C ALA A 93 -2.60 21.55 -5.43
N TRP A 94 -2.76 20.38 -4.83
CA TRP A 94 -2.22 20.08 -3.50
C TRP A 94 -0.69 20.11 -3.45
N ILE A 95 -0.01 19.69 -4.53
CA ILE A 95 1.45 19.80 -4.66
C ILE A 95 1.85 21.28 -4.70
N ALA A 96 1.18 22.09 -5.54
CA ALA A 96 1.47 23.52 -5.66
C ALA A 96 1.23 24.28 -4.35
N GLU A 97 0.25 23.88 -3.56
CA GLU A 97 -0.07 24.45 -2.24
C GLU A 97 0.80 23.90 -1.10
N GLY A 98 1.70 22.95 -1.38
CA GLY A 98 2.52 22.27 -0.37
C GLY A 98 1.77 21.33 0.58
N LYS A 99 0.51 21.03 0.29
CA LYS A 99 -0.32 20.10 1.06
C LYS A 99 0.05 18.65 0.81
N LEU A 100 0.55 18.32 -0.39
CA LEU A 100 1.03 17.02 -0.78
C LEU A 100 2.53 17.09 -1.03
N GLN A 101 3.27 16.24 -0.33
CA GLN A 101 4.71 16.05 -0.53
C GLN A 101 4.95 14.70 -1.22
N TYR A 102 5.84 14.70 -2.19
CA TYR A 102 6.27 13.48 -2.86
C TYR A 102 7.80 13.39 -2.86
N ARG A 103 8.30 12.20 -3.05
CA ARG A 103 9.73 11.93 -3.16
C ARG A 103 10.01 11.05 -4.37
N GLU A 104 11.07 11.39 -5.07
CA GLU A 104 11.57 10.64 -6.22
C GLU A 104 13.00 10.18 -5.93
N ASP A 105 13.27 8.92 -6.27
CA ASP A 105 14.59 8.34 -6.23
C ASP A 105 15.06 8.09 -7.68
N PHE A 106 16.18 8.70 -8.09
CA PHE A 106 16.66 8.63 -9.46
C PHE A 106 17.82 7.66 -9.62
N ILE A 107 17.74 6.83 -10.66
CA ILE A 107 18.83 6.03 -11.20
C ILE A 107 19.16 6.59 -12.58
N ASN A 108 20.45 6.82 -12.87
CA ASN A 108 20.87 7.37 -14.16
C ASN A 108 21.28 6.23 -15.11
N GLY A 109 20.82 6.30 -16.35
CA GLY A 109 21.13 5.35 -17.41
C GLY A 109 20.14 4.19 -17.50
N LEU A 110 19.69 3.92 -18.75
CA LEU A 110 18.77 2.81 -19.02
C LEU A 110 19.38 1.45 -18.68
N GLU A 111 20.68 1.32 -18.80
CA GLU A 111 21.44 0.11 -18.50
C GLU A 111 21.29 -0.36 -17.05
N HIS A 112 20.96 0.55 -16.13
CA HIS A 112 20.74 0.26 -14.72
C HIS A 112 19.26 -0.06 -14.37
N ALA A 113 18.36 0.01 -15.36
CA ALA A 113 16.93 -0.25 -15.11
C ALA A 113 16.64 -1.66 -14.54
N PRO A 114 17.29 -2.75 -15.01
CA PRO A 114 17.09 -4.08 -14.43
C PRO A 114 17.48 -4.15 -12.95
N GLU A 115 18.65 -3.58 -12.60
CA GLU A 115 19.13 -3.56 -11.21
C GLU A 115 18.20 -2.71 -10.32
N ALA A 116 17.78 -1.55 -10.83
CA ALA A 116 16.82 -0.67 -10.16
C ALA A 116 15.50 -1.39 -9.89
N PHE A 117 15.00 -2.18 -10.84
CA PHE A 117 13.78 -2.98 -10.67
C PHE A 117 13.93 -4.06 -9.59
N PHE A 118 15.06 -4.79 -9.59
CA PHE A 118 15.33 -5.75 -8.51
C PHE A 118 15.42 -5.05 -7.14
N GLY A 119 16.03 -3.87 -7.09
CA GLY A 119 16.09 -3.04 -5.89
C GLY A 119 14.70 -2.64 -5.39
N LEU A 120 13.79 -2.27 -6.29
CA LEU A 120 12.40 -1.95 -5.97
C LEU A 120 11.68 -3.14 -5.29
N LEU A 121 11.82 -4.35 -5.84
CA LEU A 121 11.24 -5.56 -5.26
C LEU A 121 11.82 -5.93 -3.89
N GLN A 122 13.02 -5.42 -3.58
CA GLN A 122 13.68 -5.58 -2.28
C GLN A 122 13.43 -4.42 -1.32
N GLY A 123 12.62 -3.42 -1.72
CA GLY A 123 12.31 -2.25 -0.91
C GLY A 123 13.49 -1.31 -0.68
N LYS A 124 14.45 -1.23 -1.61
CA LYS A 124 15.63 -0.37 -1.51
C LYS A 124 15.34 1.11 -1.79
N ASN A 125 14.28 1.41 -2.51
CA ASN A 125 13.83 2.79 -2.75
C ASN A 125 12.95 3.28 -1.60
N PHE A 126 12.91 4.61 -1.42
CA PHE A 126 11.98 5.26 -0.50
C PHE A 126 10.85 5.98 -1.26
N GLY A 127 11.18 6.70 -2.33
CA GLY A 127 10.23 7.43 -3.16
C GLY A 127 9.85 6.68 -4.43
N LYS A 128 9.25 7.42 -5.37
CA LYS A 128 9.01 6.90 -6.73
C LYS A 128 10.35 6.65 -7.42
N LEU A 129 10.62 5.40 -7.74
CA LEU A 129 11.83 5.04 -8.48
C LEU A 129 11.69 5.44 -9.95
N LEU A 130 12.62 6.24 -10.44
CA LEU A 130 12.67 6.75 -11.79
C LEU A 130 14.04 6.44 -12.42
N VAL A 131 14.04 6.06 -13.69
CA VAL A 131 15.27 5.88 -14.49
C VAL A 131 15.40 7.08 -15.42
N ARG A 132 16.47 7.87 -15.23
CA ARG A 132 16.79 9.01 -16.08
C ARG A 132 17.56 8.52 -17.29
N LEU A 133 17.05 8.73 -18.49
CA LEU A 133 17.64 8.25 -19.73
C LEU A 133 18.77 9.15 -20.25
N ARG A 134 18.76 10.44 -19.91
CA ARG A 134 19.80 11.45 -20.30
C ARG A 134 19.91 12.51 -19.21
#